data_e20114d2e807ee1727f84b22455ba751
#
_entry.id   e20114d2e807ee1727f84b22455ba751
#
_cell.length_a   1.000
_cell.length_b   1.000
_cell.length_c   1.000
_cell.angle_alpha   90.00
_cell.angle_beta   90.00
_cell.angle_gamma   90.00
#
_symmetry.space_group_name_H-M   'P 1'
#
loop_
_entity.id
_entity.type
_entity.pdbx_description
1 polymer ?
#
loop_
_entity_poly.entity_id
_entity_poly.type
_entity_poly.pdbx_seq_one_letter_code
_entity_poly.pdbx_strand_id
1 'polypeptide(L)'
;ANAAGLDFSQYDTDNTDNKDLLDNVFVYYAGYNEAEGGPENTVWPHRWVVYTSEENATNYTYDGTKASVTFDGKRLYDYACTSELSGSAGNSMCGIGTFCHEFGHVIGLPDYYHTNDNTGKSTLDEWSIMDYGGYSNEGRTPPLYSTYDRFYLGWLTPQEMNSPIDLTLLPIYQGTTEPANTNQQAYLLSATNHNLNGANPTPSEFFMLEYRKKTGWDAFLPGEGMLIWHIDYNQSAWDNNEPNNYSGTKQTATDHMRVYLQPLSGSTTTPGAAFTSGSFTPTTWSGTDINRPVTAITKTTNNVSFKLMGGTQGPTIVSSANLTDFATTL
;
A
#
# COMPACT_ATOMS: atom_id res chain seq x y z
N ALA A 1 28.87 15.59 4.61
CA ALA A 1 28.89 14.15 4.32
C ALA A 1 30.32 13.67 4.08
N ASN A 2 31.05 14.25 3.12
CA ASN A 2 32.48 13.91 2.90
C ASN A 2 33.36 14.08 4.15
N ALA A 3 33.03 15.04 5.02
CA ALA A 3 33.73 15.22 6.30
C ALA A 3 33.48 14.06 7.30
N ALA A 4 32.46 13.26 7.11
CA ALA A 4 32.16 12.07 7.92
C ALA A 4 32.76 10.77 7.34
N GLY A 5 33.47 10.85 6.21
CA GLY A 5 34.07 9.69 5.55
C GLY A 5 33.09 8.75 4.86
N LEU A 6 31.88 9.22 4.54
CA LEU A 6 30.91 8.47 3.75
C LEU A 6 31.36 8.43 2.27
N ASP A 7 31.40 7.25 1.70
CA ASP A 7 31.63 7.01 0.28
C ASP A 7 30.28 6.79 -0.42
N PHE A 8 29.80 7.80 -1.12
CA PHE A 8 28.52 7.76 -1.81
C PHE A 8 28.50 6.86 -3.03
N SER A 9 29.66 6.45 -3.56
CA SER A 9 29.72 5.51 -4.68
C SER A 9 29.11 4.14 -4.37
N GLN A 10 28.94 3.81 -3.07
CA GLN A 10 28.37 2.55 -2.61
C GLN A 10 26.83 2.55 -2.59
N TYR A 11 26.19 3.70 -2.82
CA TYR A 11 24.72 3.89 -2.76
C TYR A 11 24.10 4.08 -4.15
N ASP A 12 24.65 3.43 -5.15
CA ASP A 12 24.11 3.23 -6.48
C ASP A 12 24.16 1.72 -6.72
N THR A 13 23.18 1.02 -6.14
CA THR A 13 23.20 -0.46 -6.09
C THR A 13 22.53 -1.08 -7.32
N ASP A 14 21.68 -0.33 -8.01
CA ASP A 14 20.97 -0.82 -9.19
C ASP A 14 21.87 -0.87 -10.43
N ASN A 15 22.84 0.01 -10.55
CA ASN A 15 23.92 0.09 -11.55
C ASN A 15 23.58 -0.49 -12.95
N THR A 16 22.29 -0.64 -13.22
CA THR A 16 21.74 -1.30 -14.42
C THR A 16 21.36 -0.32 -15.50
N ASP A 17 21.18 0.95 -15.14
CA ASP A 17 20.67 1.99 -16.02
C ASP A 17 21.73 2.96 -16.55
N ASN A 18 22.99 2.85 -16.12
CA ASN A 18 24.11 3.74 -16.44
C ASN A 18 23.86 5.22 -16.11
N LYS A 19 23.02 5.51 -15.10
CA LYS A 19 22.65 6.87 -14.77
C LYS A 19 23.50 7.50 -13.67
N ASP A 20 24.29 6.71 -12.95
CA ASP A 20 25.11 7.14 -11.80
C ASP A 20 24.29 7.92 -10.77
N LEU A 21 23.12 7.42 -10.40
CA LEU A 21 22.23 8.03 -9.42
C LEU A 21 22.42 7.38 -8.05
N LEU A 22 22.30 8.18 -7.00
CA LEU A 22 22.11 7.63 -5.65
C LEU A 22 20.73 6.96 -5.59
N ASP A 23 20.66 5.78 -5.00
CA ASP A 23 19.43 5.00 -4.88
C ASP A 23 18.32 5.81 -4.19
N ASN A 24 18.66 6.46 -3.08
CA ASN A 24 17.78 7.42 -2.40
C ASN A 24 18.53 8.21 -1.32
N VAL A 25 18.03 9.41 -1.01
CA VAL A 25 18.48 10.21 0.12
C VAL A 25 17.29 10.66 0.94
N PHE A 26 17.27 10.28 2.22
CA PHE A 26 16.27 10.79 3.16
C PHE A 26 16.90 11.82 4.10
N VAL A 27 16.27 13.00 4.19
CA VAL A 27 16.75 14.13 4.98
C VAL A 27 15.86 14.37 6.19
N TYR A 28 16.41 14.20 7.39
CA TYR A 28 15.81 14.73 8.61
C TYR A 28 16.35 16.13 8.88
N TYR A 29 15.49 17.14 8.76
CA TYR A 29 15.90 18.52 9.06
C TYR A 29 15.51 18.93 10.48
N ALA A 30 16.29 19.81 11.08
CA ALA A 30 16.06 20.30 12.42
C ALA A 30 14.80 21.19 12.50
N GLY A 31 14.07 21.08 13.61
CA GLY A 31 12.87 21.88 13.87
C GLY A 31 11.58 21.21 13.49
N TYR A 32 10.56 21.99 13.18
CA TYR A 32 9.17 21.57 12.95
C TYR A 32 8.83 21.54 11.47
N ASN A 33 7.74 20.84 11.14
CA ASN A 33 7.13 20.85 9.82
C ASN A 33 5.68 21.36 9.87
N GLU A 34 5.23 21.95 8.78
CA GLU A 34 3.89 22.51 8.66
C GLU A 34 2.80 21.41 8.71
N ALA A 35 3.04 20.24 8.12
CA ALA A 35 2.07 19.13 8.08
C ALA A 35 1.69 18.60 9.47
N GLU A 36 2.58 18.70 10.44
CA GLU A 36 2.35 18.25 11.82
C GLU A 36 2.13 19.40 12.81
N GLY A 37 1.65 20.56 12.31
CA GLY A 37 1.26 21.71 13.12
C GLY A 37 2.35 22.73 13.40
N GLY A 38 3.44 22.69 12.68
CA GLY A 38 4.48 23.73 12.70
C GLY A 38 4.03 25.04 12.06
N PRO A 39 4.84 26.10 12.12
CA PRO A 39 4.54 27.38 11.46
C PRO A 39 4.37 27.22 9.96
N GLU A 40 3.45 28.01 9.36
CA GLU A 40 3.10 27.99 7.91
C GLU A 40 4.30 28.11 6.94
N ASN A 41 5.42 28.61 7.37
CA ASN A 41 6.59 28.80 6.54
C ASN A 41 7.71 27.77 6.80
N THR A 42 7.39 26.69 7.50
CA THR A 42 8.29 25.55 7.63
C THR A 42 8.14 24.60 6.48
N VAL A 43 9.17 23.79 6.23
CA VAL A 43 9.17 22.85 5.12
C VAL A 43 8.12 21.76 5.36
N TRP A 44 7.25 21.56 4.37
CA TRP A 44 6.33 20.42 4.36
C TRP A 44 7.11 19.13 4.08
N PRO A 45 6.92 18.03 4.81
CA PRO A 45 7.47 16.74 4.44
C PRO A 45 7.06 16.35 3.03
N HIS A 46 8.00 15.84 2.25
CA HIS A 46 7.72 15.48 0.87
C HIS A 46 8.81 14.58 0.28
N ARG A 47 8.46 13.86 -0.78
CA ARG A 47 9.39 13.27 -1.72
C ARG A 47 9.43 14.13 -2.98
N TRP A 48 10.60 14.43 -3.48
CA TRP A 48 10.78 15.22 -4.70
C TRP A 48 12.09 14.86 -5.41
N VAL A 49 12.36 15.57 -6.48
CA VAL A 49 13.59 15.43 -7.26
C VAL A 49 14.45 16.69 -7.18
N VAL A 50 15.76 16.52 -7.16
CA VAL A 50 16.71 17.62 -7.22
C VAL A 50 17.02 17.94 -8.68
N TYR A 51 16.55 19.09 -9.12
CA TYR A 51 16.89 19.63 -10.43
C TYR A 51 17.26 21.11 -10.34
N THR A 52 18.01 21.61 -11.32
CA THR A 52 18.34 23.02 -11.40
C THR A 52 17.67 23.63 -12.63
N SER A 53 17.58 24.97 -12.64
CA SER A 53 17.23 25.69 -13.86
C SER A 53 18.23 25.37 -14.97
N GLU A 54 17.84 25.55 -16.22
CA GLU A 54 18.70 25.26 -17.38
C GLU A 54 20.04 25.96 -17.32
N GLU A 55 20.08 27.16 -16.77
CA GLU A 55 21.31 27.98 -16.64
C GLU A 55 22.38 27.36 -15.73
N ASN A 56 21.95 26.55 -14.76
CA ASN A 56 22.81 25.92 -13.77
C ASN A 56 22.96 24.40 -13.95
N ALA A 57 22.27 23.81 -14.91
CA ALA A 57 22.29 22.39 -15.10
C ALA A 57 23.54 21.95 -15.83
N THR A 58 24.37 21.16 -15.19
CA THR A 58 25.42 20.42 -15.87
C THR A 58 24.76 19.33 -16.71
N ASN A 59 24.89 19.41 -17.96
CA ASN A 59 24.59 18.53 -19.09
C ASN A 59 24.04 17.11 -18.85
N TYR A 60 23.32 16.90 -17.75
CA TYR A 60 22.75 15.61 -17.45
C TYR A 60 21.22 15.69 -17.42
N THR A 61 20.60 14.81 -18.15
CA THR A 61 19.17 14.67 -18.19
C THR A 61 18.80 13.25 -17.77
N TYR A 62 17.97 13.13 -16.76
CA TYR A 62 17.31 11.90 -16.37
C TYR A 62 15.81 12.11 -16.59
N ASP A 63 15.15 11.23 -17.34
CA ASP A 63 13.72 11.32 -17.71
C ASP A 63 13.24 12.73 -18.18
N GLY A 64 14.12 13.52 -18.75
CA GLY A 64 13.82 14.92 -19.13
C GLY A 64 14.16 15.95 -18.05
N THR A 65 14.57 15.54 -16.86
CA THR A 65 14.89 16.40 -15.72
C THR A 65 16.42 16.47 -15.51
N LYS A 66 16.93 17.60 -15.07
CA LYS A 66 18.36 17.82 -14.91
C LYS A 66 18.76 17.75 -13.43
N ALA A 67 19.68 16.85 -13.10
CA ALA A 67 20.30 16.75 -11.79
C ALA A 67 21.70 17.33 -11.79
N SER A 68 22.02 18.20 -10.82
CA SER A 68 23.30 18.93 -10.76
C SER A 68 24.11 18.67 -9.49
N VAL A 69 23.56 18.05 -8.48
CA VAL A 69 24.26 17.77 -7.23
C VAL A 69 24.91 16.40 -7.31
N THR A 70 26.23 16.35 -7.08
CA THR A 70 27.03 15.13 -7.21
C THR A 70 27.85 14.88 -5.95
N PHE A 71 27.88 13.63 -5.48
CA PHE A 71 28.69 13.13 -4.38
C PHE A 71 29.47 11.90 -4.83
N ASP A 72 30.80 11.95 -4.77
CA ASP A 72 31.71 10.85 -5.18
C ASP A 72 31.39 10.26 -6.57
N GLY A 73 31.01 11.13 -7.51
CA GLY A 73 30.66 10.74 -8.88
C GLY A 73 29.20 10.30 -9.07
N LYS A 74 28.44 10.11 -8.00
CA LYS A 74 27.02 9.77 -8.05
C LYS A 74 26.15 11.02 -7.89
N ARG A 75 25.04 11.07 -8.60
CA ARG A 75 24.13 12.21 -8.62
C ARG A 75 22.98 12.02 -7.65
N LEU A 76 22.67 13.07 -6.89
CA LEU A 76 21.44 13.14 -6.13
C LEU A 76 20.32 13.59 -7.06
N TYR A 77 19.36 12.73 -7.30
CA TYR A 77 18.15 13.05 -8.05
C TYR A 77 16.91 12.95 -7.18
N ASP A 78 16.63 11.79 -6.62
CA ASP A 78 15.48 11.53 -5.77
C ASP A 78 15.81 11.76 -4.30
N TYR A 79 14.95 12.45 -3.59
CA TYR A 79 15.06 12.63 -2.14
C TYR A 79 13.69 12.66 -1.48
N ALA A 80 13.65 12.29 -0.21
CA ALA A 80 12.51 12.53 0.66
C ALA A 80 12.97 13.24 1.93
N CYS A 81 12.08 13.93 2.62
CA CYS A 81 12.43 14.62 3.84
C CYS A 81 11.28 14.68 4.83
N THR A 82 11.64 14.78 6.12
CA THR A 82 10.74 15.13 7.22
C THR A 82 11.51 15.89 8.30
N SER A 83 10.79 16.46 9.27
CA SER A 83 11.38 17.19 10.37
C SER A 83 11.80 16.31 11.54
N GLU A 84 12.64 16.85 12.39
CA GLU A 84 13.02 16.27 13.69
C GLU A 84 11.86 16.34 14.70
N LEU A 85 11.10 17.44 14.69
CA LEU A 85 10.10 17.76 15.70
C LEU A 85 8.69 17.87 15.08
N SER A 86 7.70 17.44 15.85
CA SER A 86 6.27 17.61 15.57
C SER A 86 5.68 18.74 16.41
N GLY A 87 4.55 19.29 15.95
CA GLY A 87 3.85 20.39 16.58
C GLY A 87 4.52 21.74 16.32
N SER A 88 4.17 22.76 17.12
CA SER A 88 4.62 24.14 16.94
C SER A 88 5.54 24.64 18.07
N ALA A 89 5.74 23.85 19.11
CA ALA A 89 6.55 24.17 20.27
C ALA A 89 6.94 22.91 21.06
N GLY A 90 7.97 23.02 21.87
CA GLY A 90 8.43 21.92 22.73
C GLY A 90 9.45 21.02 22.06
N ASN A 91 9.58 19.79 22.58
CA ASN A 91 10.60 18.82 22.17
C ASN A 91 9.98 17.49 21.74
N SER A 92 8.73 17.49 21.26
CA SER A 92 8.11 16.26 20.74
C SER A 92 8.80 15.88 19.44
N MET A 93 9.45 14.73 19.43
CA MET A 93 10.06 14.20 18.21
C MET A 93 8.96 13.75 17.24
N CYS A 94 9.16 14.00 15.97
CA CYS A 94 8.36 13.37 14.91
C CYS A 94 8.35 11.86 15.09
N GLY A 95 7.17 11.26 14.87
CA GLY A 95 7.06 9.82 14.74
C GLY A 95 7.67 9.34 13.41
N ILE A 96 7.76 8.03 13.25
CA ILE A 96 8.26 7.44 12.01
C ILE A 96 7.21 7.38 10.90
N GLY A 97 5.97 7.74 11.19
CA GLY A 97 4.86 7.58 10.25
C GLY A 97 5.02 8.42 9.00
N THR A 98 5.37 9.70 9.15
CA THR A 98 5.67 10.59 8.02
C THR A 98 6.88 10.08 7.23
N PHE A 99 7.94 9.61 7.91
CA PHE A 99 9.05 8.95 7.23
C PHE A 99 8.58 7.77 6.37
N CYS A 100 7.74 6.88 6.92
CA CYS A 100 7.27 5.70 6.20
C CYS A 100 6.33 6.09 5.04
N HIS A 101 5.56 7.16 5.17
CA HIS A 101 4.73 7.71 4.09
C HIS A 101 5.62 8.21 2.95
N GLU A 102 6.56 9.13 3.23
CA GLU A 102 7.44 9.69 2.21
C GLU A 102 8.36 8.63 1.59
N PHE A 103 8.80 7.65 2.38
CA PHE A 103 9.54 6.50 1.85
C PHE A 103 8.65 5.59 0.99
N GLY A 104 7.35 5.53 1.25
CA GLY A 104 6.37 4.90 0.37
C GLY A 104 6.42 5.47 -1.05
N HIS A 105 6.53 6.79 -1.19
CA HIS A 105 6.72 7.43 -2.49
C HIS A 105 8.05 7.08 -3.15
N VAL A 106 9.11 6.97 -2.36
CA VAL A 106 10.43 6.55 -2.86
C VAL A 106 10.37 5.18 -3.51
N ILE A 107 9.66 4.24 -2.91
CA ILE A 107 9.51 2.88 -3.43
C ILE A 107 8.38 2.73 -4.45
N GLY A 108 7.69 3.82 -4.82
CA GLY A 108 6.77 3.89 -5.94
C GLY A 108 5.28 3.91 -5.60
N LEU A 109 4.89 4.03 -4.33
CA LEU A 109 3.49 4.17 -3.95
C LEU A 109 3.01 5.62 -4.13
N PRO A 110 1.81 5.86 -4.69
CA PRO A 110 1.20 7.18 -4.75
C PRO A 110 0.45 7.51 -3.44
N ASP A 111 0.05 8.77 -3.31
CA ASP A 111 -0.93 9.19 -2.31
C ASP A 111 -2.30 8.55 -2.54
N TYR A 112 -2.96 8.14 -1.45
CA TYR A 112 -4.32 7.61 -1.50
C TYR A 112 -5.37 8.57 -0.94
N TYR A 113 -4.97 9.74 -0.46
CA TYR A 113 -5.90 10.83 -0.24
C TYR A 113 -6.14 11.62 -1.54
N HIS A 114 -7.14 12.48 -1.54
CA HIS A 114 -7.45 13.34 -2.70
C HIS A 114 -6.44 14.50 -2.76
N THR A 115 -5.49 14.47 -3.70
CA THR A 115 -4.34 15.38 -3.73
C THR A 115 -4.68 16.81 -4.18
N ASN A 116 -5.80 17.02 -4.90
CA ASN A 116 -6.18 18.34 -5.42
C ASN A 116 -7.12 19.11 -4.49
N ASP A 117 -8.19 18.46 -4.01
CA ASP A 117 -9.17 19.03 -3.10
C ASP A 117 -9.85 17.90 -2.33
N ASN A 118 -9.49 17.73 -1.07
CA ASN A 118 -10.03 16.69 -0.21
C ASN A 118 -11.28 17.09 0.57
N THR A 119 -11.78 18.32 0.39
CA THR A 119 -12.94 18.84 1.12
C THR A 119 -14.18 17.99 0.83
N GLY A 120 -14.66 17.26 1.82
CA GLY A 120 -15.82 16.38 1.70
C GLY A 120 -15.64 15.15 0.81
N LYS A 121 -14.40 14.81 0.47
CA LYS A 121 -14.07 13.59 -0.27
C LYS A 121 -13.93 12.39 0.66
N SER A 122 -14.15 11.21 0.10
CA SER A 122 -13.76 9.95 0.76
C SER A 122 -12.25 9.81 0.78
N THR A 123 -11.74 9.20 1.83
CA THR A 123 -10.33 8.84 2.01
C THR A 123 -10.24 7.41 2.51
N LEU A 124 -9.04 6.84 2.55
CA LEU A 124 -8.78 5.58 3.24
C LEU A 124 -8.53 5.79 4.73
N ASP A 125 -8.36 7.07 5.13
CA ASP A 125 -8.16 7.46 6.52
C ASP A 125 -6.97 6.71 7.17
N GLU A 126 -7.05 6.38 8.42
CA GLU A 126 -6.02 5.66 9.17
C GLU A 126 -5.78 4.20 8.71
N TRP A 127 -6.55 3.69 7.74
CA TRP A 127 -6.35 2.36 7.18
C TRP A 127 -5.13 2.23 6.29
N SER A 128 -4.65 3.33 5.73
CA SER A 128 -3.49 3.35 4.84
C SER A 128 -2.43 4.33 5.29
N ILE A 129 -1.17 3.89 5.25
CA ILE A 129 -0.03 4.76 5.49
C ILE A 129 0.16 5.81 4.39
N MET A 130 -0.29 5.51 3.16
CA MET A 130 -0.30 6.44 2.04
C MET A 130 -1.51 7.40 2.06
N ASP A 131 -2.24 7.43 3.15
CA ASP A 131 -3.29 8.37 3.52
C ASP A 131 -3.00 8.87 4.94
N TYR A 132 -3.99 9.05 5.80
CA TYR A 132 -3.79 9.57 7.17
C TYR A 132 -3.15 8.57 8.16
N GLY A 133 -2.96 7.31 7.78
CA GLY A 133 -2.35 6.28 8.63
C GLY A 133 -0.95 6.63 9.14
N GLY A 134 -0.19 7.45 8.40
CA GLY A 134 1.10 7.98 8.86
C GLY A 134 1.03 8.75 10.18
N TYR A 135 -0.13 9.32 10.52
CA TYR A 135 -0.33 10.09 11.77
C TYR A 135 -0.84 9.26 12.94
N SER A 136 -1.11 7.96 12.75
CA SER A 136 -1.61 7.08 13.81
C SER A 136 -0.70 7.09 15.05
N ASN A 137 -1.31 7.23 16.24
CA ASN A 137 -0.58 7.35 17.51
C ASN A 137 0.47 8.48 17.49
N GLU A 138 0.10 9.66 17.00
CA GLU A 138 1.02 10.80 16.85
C GLU A 138 2.23 10.45 15.95
N GLY A 139 2.00 9.69 14.90
CA GLY A 139 3.02 9.23 13.96
C GLY A 139 3.96 8.14 14.48
N ARG A 140 3.78 7.67 15.71
CA ARG A 140 4.70 6.69 16.34
C ARG A 140 4.43 5.25 15.97
N THR A 141 3.19 4.96 15.54
CA THR A 141 2.77 3.60 15.23
C THR A 141 1.95 3.61 13.93
N PRO A 142 2.57 3.92 12.79
CA PRO A 142 1.90 3.85 11.51
C PRO A 142 1.47 2.42 11.21
N PRO A 143 0.35 2.19 10.52
CA PRO A 143 -0.07 0.86 10.12
C PRO A 143 0.90 0.27 9.10
N LEU A 144 0.86 -1.03 8.92
CA LEU A 144 1.59 -1.70 7.84
C LEU A 144 1.02 -1.30 6.48
N TYR A 145 1.87 -1.29 5.46
CA TYR A 145 1.41 -1.27 4.07
C TYR A 145 0.40 -2.40 3.85
N SER A 146 -0.68 -2.09 3.15
CA SER A 146 -1.74 -3.04 2.83
C SER A 146 -1.23 -4.22 1.99
N THR A 147 -2.02 -5.28 1.88
CA THR A 147 -1.67 -6.37 0.95
C THR A 147 -1.65 -5.89 -0.50
N TYR A 148 -2.45 -4.88 -0.85
CA TYR A 148 -2.37 -4.26 -2.16
C TYR A 148 -1.05 -3.52 -2.39
N ASP A 149 -0.61 -2.69 -1.44
CA ASP A 149 0.68 -2.00 -1.55
C ASP A 149 1.83 -2.99 -1.72
N ARG A 150 1.83 -4.04 -0.92
CA ARG A 150 2.85 -5.10 -1.00
C ARG A 150 2.79 -5.89 -2.31
N PHE A 151 1.59 -6.08 -2.86
CA PHE A 151 1.40 -6.71 -4.16
C PHE A 151 1.90 -5.80 -5.29
N TYR A 152 1.57 -4.52 -5.24
CA TYR A 152 2.06 -3.51 -6.18
C TYR A 152 3.59 -3.44 -6.20
N LEU A 153 4.22 -3.47 -5.02
CA LEU A 153 5.68 -3.44 -4.84
C LEU A 153 6.36 -4.79 -5.15
N GLY A 154 5.61 -5.83 -5.47
CA GLY A 154 6.15 -7.17 -5.71
C GLY A 154 6.64 -7.91 -4.46
N TRP A 155 6.31 -7.43 -3.26
CA TRP A 155 6.69 -8.05 -1.98
C TRP A 155 5.78 -9.19 -1.58
N LEU A 156 4.60 -9.27 -2.18
CA LEU A 156 3.60 -10.28 -1.91
C LEU A 156 2.93 -10.70 -3.22
N THR A 157 2.72 -12.01 -3.39
CA THR A 157 1.88 -12.55 -4.46
C THR A 157 0.61 -13.10 -3.82
N PRO A 158 -0.58 -12.51 -4.07
CA PRO A 158 -1.83 -13.01 -3.52
C PRO A 158 -2.23 -14.34 -4.15
N GLN A 159 -3.05 -15.13 -3.44
CA GLN A 159 -3.72 -16.26 -4.08
C GLN A 159 -4.95 -15.77 -4.84
N GLU A 160 -4.97 -16.03 -6.14
CA GLU A 160 -6.18 -15.82 -6.93
C GLU A 160 -7.20 -16.92 -6.64
N MET A 161 -8.43 -16.51 -6.32
CA MET A 161 -9.52 -17.39 -5.96
C MET A 161 -10.63 -17.35 -7.01
N ASN A 162 -10.83 -18.43 -7.74
CA ASN A 162 -11.77 -18.52 -8.85
C ASN A 162 -12.70 -19.73 -8.81
N SER A 163 -12.76 -20.47 -7.70
CA SER A 163 -13.60 -21.64 -7.50
C SER A 163 -14.23 -21.67 -6.12
N PRO A 164 -15.37 -22.37 -5.94
CA PRO A 164 -16.00 -22.55 -4.62
C PRO A 164 -15.05 -23.20 -3.63
N ILE A 165 -14.86 -22.54 -2.46
CA ILE A 165 -13.94 -23.02 -1.42
C ILE A 165 -14.24 -22.35 -0.08
N ASP A 166 -13.98 -23.06 1.03
CA ASP A 166 -13.91 -22.49 2.38
C ASP A 166 -12.48 -21.97 2.62
N LEU A 167 -12.36 -20.72 3.03
CA LEU A 167 -11.09 -20.01 3.16
C LEU A 167 -10.89 -19.44 4.57
N THR A 168 -9.64 -19.23 4.90
CA THR A 168 -9.23 -18.57 6.15
C THR A 168 -8.15 -17.54 5.84
N LEU A 169 -8.35 -16.32 6.33
CA LEU A 169 -7.35 -15.26 6.35
C LEU A 169 -6.64 -15.22 7.70
N LEU A 170 -5.33 -15.21 7.68
CA LEU A 170 -4.48 -14.92 8.82
C LEU A 170 -4.15 -13.43 8.84
N PRO A 171 -3.88 -12.82 10.03
CA PRO A 171 -3.46 -11.43 10.10
C PRO A 171 -2.20 -11.20 9.27
N ILE A 172 -2.11 -10.04 8.61
CA ILE A 172 -0.90 -9.66 7.88
C ILE A 172 0.29 -9.40 8.81
N TYR A 173 0.02 -9.17 10.09
CA TYR A 173 1.02 -9.05 11.15
C TYR A 173 0.67 -9.96 12.33
N GLN A 174 1.62 -10.77 12.76
CA GLN A 174 1.45 -11.71 13.89
C GLN A 174 2.49 -11.52 15.00
N GLY A 175 3.09 -10.36 15.11
CA GLY A 175 4.13 -10.07 16.09
C GLY A 175 5.50 -9.87 15.44
N THR A 176 6.58 -10.32 16.09
CA THR A 176 7.96 -10.12 15.63
C THR A 176 8.40 -11.06 14.51
N THR A 177 7.57 -12.04 14.17
CA THR A 177 7.85 -13.00 13.10
C THR A 177 6.80 -12.86 11.99
N GLU A 178 7.25 -12.76 10.76
CA GLU A 178 6.37 -12.90 9.61
C GLU A 178 5.66 -14.26 9.69
N PRO A 179 4.36 -14.33 9.35
CA PRO A 179 3.67 -15.60 9.35
C PRO A 179 4.35 -16.56 8.38
N ALA A 180 4.58 -17.77 8.84
CA ALA A 180 5.23 -18.81 8.03
C ALA A 180 4.42 -19.21 6.77
N ASN A 181 3.16 -18.77 6.68
CA ASN A 181 2.25 -19.08 5.56
C ASN A 181 1.72 -17.81 4.92
N THR A 182 2.43 -17.28 3.96
CA THR A 182 2.03 -16.12 3.16
C THR A 182 0.78 -16.39 2.32
N ASN A 183 0.45 -17.64 2.03
CA ASN A 183 -0.68 -18.03 1.19
C ASN A 183 -2.06 -17.74 1.82
N GLN A 184 -2.14 -17.42 3.10
CA GLN A 184 -3.39 -17.08 3.79
C GLN A 184 -3.45 -15.62 4.23
N GLN A 185 -2.56 -14.78 3.75
CA GLN A 185 -2.55 -13.35 4.10
C GLN A 185 -3.30 -12.48 3.12
N ALA A 186 -3.38 -12.90 1.86
CA ALA A 186 -4.02 -12.14 0.81
C ALA A 186 -4.69 -13.05 -0.22
N TYR A 187 -5.96 -12.80 -0.48
CA TYR A 187 -6.69 -13.40 -1.59
C TYR A 187 -7.08 -12.35 -2.60
N LEU A 188 -6.99 -12.70 -3.88
CA LEU A 188 -7.39 -11.85 -5.00
C LEU A 188 -8.61 -12.44 -5.69
N LEU A 189 -9.61 -11.59 -5.97
CA LEU A 189 -10.82 -11.93 -6.70
C LEU A 189 -10.91 -11.04 -7.93
N SER A 190 -11.08 -11.63 -9.09
CA SER A 190 -11.26 -10.91 -10.35
C SER A 190 -12.33 -11.57 -11.24
N ALA A 191 -12.85 -10.83 -12.20
CA ALA A 191 -13.87 -11.33 -13.12
C ALA A 191 -13.34 -12.45 -14.05
N THR A 192 -12.08 -12.35 -14.43
CA THR A 192 -11.34 -13.31 -15.26
C THR A 192 -10.00 -13.62 -14.59
N ASN A 193 -9.24 -14.56 -15.14
CA ASN A 193 -7.91 -14.87 -14.59
C ASN A 193 -7.02 -13.63 -14.57
N HIS A 194 -6.39 -13.41 -13.43
CA HIS A 194 -5.50 -12.28 -13.19
C HIS A 194 -4.04 -12.64 -13.51
N ASN A 195 -3.28 -11.69 -14.07
CA ASN A 195 -1.87 -11.93 -14.40
C ASN A 195 -0.93 -11.93 -13.18
N LEU A 196 -1.42 -11.62 -11.99
CA LEU A 196 -0.70 -11.50 -10.73
C LEU A 196 0.52 -10.57 -10.81
N ASN A 197 0.40 -9.50 -11.59
CA ASN A 197 1.37 -8.42 -11.67
C ASN A 197 0.76 -7.15 -11.06
N GLY A 198 1.16 -6.78 -9.84
CA GLY A 198 0.56 -5.66 -9.11
C GLY A 198 0.82 -4.30 -9.73
N ALA A 199 1.97 -4.12 -10.38
CA ALA A 199 2.35 -2.86 -11.03
C ALA A 199 1.80 -2.73 -12.48
N ASN A 200 1.26 -3.81 -13.05
CA ASN A 200 0.61 -3.79 -14.35
C ASN A 200 -0.47 -4.89 -14.42
N PRO A 201 -1.54 -4.75 -13.65
CA PRO A 201 -2.55 -5.79 -13.50
C PRO A 201 -3.45 -5.94 -14.74
N THR A 202 -3.78 -7.18 -15.02
CA THR A 202 -4.78 -7.53 -16.04
C THR A 202 -5.63 -8.70 -15.53
N PRO A 203 -6.96 -8.50 -15.31
CA PRO A 203 -7.70 -7.25 -15.48
C PRO A 203 -7.25 -6.17 -14.48
N SER A 204 -7.42 -4.89 -14.86
CA SER A 204 -7.04 -3.75 -14.02
C SER A 204 -7.97 -3.54 -12.82
N GLU A 205 -9.21 -4.01 -12.92
CA GLU A 205 -10.20 -3.93 -11.84
C GLU A 205 -10.33 -5.29 -11.16
N PHE A 206 -10.08 -5.31 -9.84
CA PHE A 206 -10.09 -6.52 -9.01
C PHE A 206 -10.28 -6.19 -7.53
N PHE A 207 -10.45 -7.23 -6.71
CA PHE A 207 -10.57 -7.10 -5.26
C PHE A 207 -9.47 -7.86 -4.56
N MET A 208 -9.01 -7.32 -3.41
CA MET A 208 -8.10 -8.03 -2.52
C MET A 208 -8.69 -8.12 -1.11
N LEU A 209 -8.51 -9.26 -0.50
CA LEU A 209 -8.97 -9.54 0.87
C LEU A 209 -7.77 -9.71 1.78
N GLU A 210 -7.78 -9.00 2.92
CA GLU A 210 -6.78 -9.14 3.98
C GLU A 210 -7.44 -9.16 5.36
N TYR A 211 -6.74 -9.68 6.36
CA TYR A 211 -7.15 -9.55 7.75
C TYR A 211 -6.20 -8.60 8.49
N ARG A 212 -6.75 -7.51 9.01
CA ARG A 212 -6.04 -6.58 9.89
C ARG A 212 -6.44 -6.85 11.33
N LYS A 213 -5.44 -7.02 12.19
CA LYS A 213 -5.60 -7.25 13.62
C LYS A 213 -4.94 -6.12 14.40
N LYS A 214 -5.66 -5.55 15.38
CA LYS A 214 -5.15 -4.43 16.20
C LYS A 214 -4.04 -4.89 17.15
N THR A 215 -2.85 -5.14 16.59
CA THR A 215 -1.65 -5.55 17.33
C THR A 215 -0.38 -5.05 16.63
N GLY A 216 0.68 -4.82 17.37
CA GLY A 216 1.94 -4.33 16.84
C GLY A 216 1.78 -2.99 16.12
N TRP A 217 2.25 -2.90 14.89
CA TRP A 217 2.11 -1.69 14.07
C TRP A 217 0.66 -1.35 13.72
N ASP A 218 -0.23 -2.33 13.66
CA ASP A 218 -1.66 -2.15 13.38
C ASP A 218 -2.50 -1.86 14.64
N ALA A 219 -1.88 -1.64 15.81
CA ALA A 219 -2.58 -1.48 17.09
C ALA A 219 -3.56 -0.29 17.12
N PHE A 220 -3.32 0.73 16.34
CA PHE A 220 -4.11 1.97 16.31
C PHE A 220 -5.06 2.06 15.11
N LEU A 221 -5.19 1.02 14.30
CA LEU A 221 -6.19 1.00 13.22
C LEU A 221 -7.61 1.29 13.75
N PRO A 222 -8.50 1.88 12.94
CA PRO A 222 -9.88 2.18 13.33
C PRO A 222 -10.68 0.94 13.73
N GLY A 223 -10.33 -0.23 13.18
CA GLY A 223 -11.03 -1.49 13.42
C GLY A 223 -10.16 -2.73 13.24
N GLU A 224 -10.77 -3.89 13.43
CA GLU A 224 -10.11 -5.20 13.30
C GLU A 224 -11.04 -6.18 12.60
N GLY A 225 -10.58 -6.83 11.53
CA GLY A 225 -11.36 -7.79 10.74
C GLY A 225 -10.85 -7.90 9.29
N MET A 226 -11.68 -8.50 8.44
CA MET A 226 -11.39 -8.57 7.00
C MET A 226 -11.54 -7.19 6.38
N LEU A 227 -10.53 -6.72 5.67
CA LEU A 227 -10.63 -5.60 4.76
C LEU A 227 -10.81 -6.12 3.33
N ILE A 228 -11.60 -5.40 2.56
CA ILE A 228 -11.89 -5.69 1.15
C ILE A 228 -11.50 -4.47 0.34
N TRP A 229 -10.37 -4.55 -0.30
CA TRP A 229 -9.87 -3.53 -1.21
C TRP A 229 -10.49 -3.72 -2.58
N HIS A 230 -11.02 -2.65 -3.16
CA HIS A 230 -11.45 -2.59 -4.55
C HIS A 230 -10.46 -1.75 -5.34
N ILE A 231 -9.76 -2.36 -6.25
CA ILE A 231 -8.71 -1.74 -7.05
C ILE A 231 -9.22 -1.56 -8.48
N ASP A 232 -9.07 -0.37 -9.04
CA ASP A 232 -9.24 -0.09 -10.47
C ASP A 232 -7.99 0.63 -10.98
N TYR A 233 -6.96 -0.15 -11.28
CA TYR A 233 -5.65 0.36 -11.63
C TYR A 233 -5.66 1.15 -12.95
N ASN A 234 -5.01 2.30 -12.92
CA ASN A 234 -4.76 3.12 -14.10
C ASN A 234 -3.37 3.73 -14.03
N GLN A 235 -2.48 3.34 -14.91
CA GLN A 235 -1.08 3.77 -14.91
C GLN A 235 -0.95 5.30 -14.86
N SER A 236 -1.71 6.05 -15.65
CA SER A 236 -1.63 7.51 -15.66
C SER A 236 -2.01 8.14 -14.32
N ALA A 237 -3.00 7.57 -13.61
CA ALA A 237 -3.37 8.07 -12.29
C ALA A 237 -2.28 7.81 -11.26
N TRP A 238 -1.58 6.66 -11.35
CA TRP A 238 -0.42 6.37 -10.50
C TRP A 238 0.76 7.28 -10.81
N ASP A 239 1.10 7.45 -12.08
CA ASP A 239 2.22 8.31 -12.53
C ASP A 239 2.02 9.78 -12.14
N ASN A 240 0.77 10.24 -12.08
CA ASN A 240 0.41 11.61 -11.69
C ASN A 240 0.17 11.78 -10.18
N ASN A 241 0.35 10.74 -9.38
CA ASN A 241 0.06 10.76 -7.95
C ASN A 241 -1.40 11.13 -7.60
N GLU A 242 -2.35 10.62 -8.37
CA GLU A 242 -3.77 10.97 -8.23
C GLU A 242 -4.75 9.78 -8.34
N PRO A 243 -4.42 8.56 -7.84
CA PRO A 243 -5.27 7.39 -8.05
C PRO A 243 -6.66 7.55 -7.41
N ASN A 244 -6.77 8.35 -6.37
CA ASN A 244 -8.03 8.55 -5.65
C ASN A 244 -8.68 9.91 -5.87
N ASN A 245 -8.20 10.68 -6.85
CA ASN A 245 -8.87 11.91 -7.26
C ASN A 245 -10.14 11.62 -8.05
N TYR A 246 -11.24 12.28 -7.67
CA TYR A 246 -12.50 12.30 -8.40
C TYR A 246 -13.17 13.68 -8.28
N SER A 247 -13.93 14.09 -9.27
CA SER A 247 -14.40 15.49 -9.40
C SER A 247 -15.65 15.78 -8.58
N GLY A 248 -16.56 14.82 -8.44
CA GLY A 248 -17.84 14.99 -7.76
C GLY A 248 -17.74 14.93 -6.22
N THR A 249 -18.86 15.11 -5.55
CA THR A 249 -19.01 14.82 -4.12
C THR A 249 -19.38 13.36 -3.84
N LYS A 250 -19.66 12.60 -4.88
CA LYS A 250 -19.97 11.17 -4.83
C LYS A 250 -19.22 10.46 -5.95
N GLN A 251 -18.74 9.30 -5.64
CA GLN A 251 -18.10 8.44 -6.62
C GLN A 251 -19.12 7.86 -7.60
N THR A 252 -18.70 7.68 -8.84
CA THR A 252 -19.51 7.15 -9.96
C THR A 252 -18.75 6.02 -10.66
N ALA A 253 -19.39 5.37 -11.62
CA ALA A 253 -18.77 4.31 -12.41
C ALA A 253 -17.50 4.74 -13.18
N THR A 254 -17.38 6.00 -13.51
CA THR A 254 -16.28 6.53 -14.34
C THR A 254 -15.40 7.55 -13.60
N ASP A 255 -15.77 7.93 -12.38
CA ASP A 255 -15.08 8.96 -11.61
C ASP A 255 -15.15 8.59 -10.11
N HIS A 256 -14.10 7.91 -9.63
CA HIS A 256 -14.06 7.26 -8.33
C HIS A 256 -12.62 7.06 -7.83
N MET A 257 -12.50 6.72 -6.55
CA MET A 257 -11.24 6.24 -5.96
C MET A 257 -10.84 4.91 -6.61
N ARG A 258 -9.61 4.84 -7.08
CA ARG A 258 -9.06 3.63 -7.71
C ARG A 258 -8.43 2.65 -6.71
N VAL A 259 -8.12 3.12 -5.52
CA VAL A 259 -7.82 2.31 -4.35
C VAL A 259 -8.92 2.60 -3.34
N TYR A 260 -9.87 1.71 -3.22
CA TYR A 260 -11.08 1.92 -2.42
C TYR A 260 -11.25 0.81 -1.39
N LEU A 261 -11.57 1.18 -0.16
CA LEU A 261 -11.87 0.23 0.90
C LEU A 261 -13.38 0.08 1.04
N GLN A 262 -13.89 -1.13 0.83
CA GLN A 262 -15.32 -1.42 0.85
C GLN A 262 -15.94 -1.18 2.24
N PRO A 263 -16.94 -0.31 2.37
CA PRO A 263 -17.64 -0.07 3.62
C PRO A 263 -18.67 -1.17 3.91
N LEU A 264 -18.87 -1.46 5.19
CA LEU A 264 -19.92 -2.40 5.63
C LEU A 264 -21.34 -1.97 5.23
N SER A 265 -21.60 -0.68 5.18
CA SER A 265 -22.92 -0.11 4.89
C SER A 265 -23.20 0.10 3.40
N GLY A 266 -22.24 -0.19 2.51
CA GLY A 266 -22.34 0.15 1.10
C GLY A 266 -22.26 1.66 0.80
N SER A 267 -21.84 2.49 1.74
CA SER A 267 -21.61 3.93 1.52
C SER A 267 -20.40 4.14 0.60
N THR A 268 -20.53 5.06 -0.35
CA THR A 268 -19.43 5.45 -1.25
C THR A 268 -18.70 6.72 -0.78
N THR A 269 -19.04 7.25 0.39
CA THR A 269 -18.49 8.50 0.93
C THR A 269 -17.86 8.34 2.32
N THR A 270 -17.88 7.14 2.88
CA THR A 270 -17.31 6.84 4.20
C THR A 270 -16.17 5.84 4.02
N PRO A 271 -15.06 5.99 4.75
CA PRO A 271 -14.01 4.99 4.75
C PRO A 271 -14.57 3.61 5.06
N GLY A 272 -13.97 2.58 4.49
CA GLY A 272 -14.33 1.21 4.75
C GLY A 272 -14.19 0.84 6.22
N ALA A 273 -14.83 -0.24 6.61
CA ALA A 273 -14.69 -0.80 7.94
C ALA A 273 -14.37 -2.28 7.86
N ALA A 274 -13.73 -2.81 8.90
CA ALA A 274 -13.35 -4.21 8.95
C ALA A 274 -14.57 -5.12 9.11
N PHE A 275 -14.74 -6.08 8.22
CA PHE A 275 -15.80 -7.09 8.30
C PHE A 275 -15.47 -8.11 9.40
N THR A 276 -16.34 -8.23 10.37
CA THR A 276 -16.26 -9.25 11.42
C THR A 276 -17.26 -10.38 11.22
N SER A 277 -18.27 -10.13 10.40
CA SER A 277 -19.33 -11.09 10.02
C SER A 277 -20.03 -10.65 8.74
N GLY A 278 -20.93 -11.46 8.20
CA GLY A 278 -21.78 -11.10 7.08
C GLY A 278 -21.31 -11.63 5.74
N SER A 279 -21.56 -10.87 4.69
CA SER A 279 -21.26 -11.24 3.30
C SER A 279 -20.94 -10.01 2.47
N PHE A 280 -20.27 -10.24 1.34
CA PHE A 280 -19.93 -9.24 0.35
C PHE A 280 -20.07 -9.83 -1.05
N THR A 281 -20.68 -9.09 -1.97
CA THR A 281 -20.74 -9.44 -3.39
C THR A 281 -19.85 -8.47 -4.17
N PRO A 282 -18.70 -8.92 -4.66
CA PRO A 282 -17.81 -8.07 -5.44
C PRO A 282 -18.48 -7.61 -6.74
N THR A 283 -18.62 -6.31 -6.88
CA THR A 283 -19.26 -5.67 -8.02
C THR A 283 -18.35 -4.56 -8.55
N THR A 284 -18.06 -4.59 -9.83
CA THR A 284 -17.24 -3.56 -10.48
C THR A 284 -17.88 -2.18 -10.37
N TRP A 285 -17.10 -1.13 -10.58
CA TRP A 285 -17.62 0.25 -10.65
C TRP A 285 -18.69 0.44 -11.72
N SER A 286 -18.66 -0.36 -12.78
CA SER A 286 -19.72 -0.39 -13.82
C SER A 286 -20.99 -1.12 -13.37
N GLY A 287 -21.03 -1.71 -12.18
CA GLY A 287 -22.18 -2.46 -11.65
C GLY A 287 -22.22 -3.94 -12.05
N THR A 288 -21.15 -4.47 -12.62
CA THR A 288 -21.08 -5.90 -13.02
C THR A 288 -20.66 -6.75 -11.82
N ASP A 289 -21.49 -7.71 -11.42
CA ASP A 289 -21.10 -8.76 -10.47
C ASP A 289 -20.02 -9.66 -11.09
N ILE A 290 -18.88 -9.80 -10.42
CA ILE A 290 -17.79 -10.67 -10.88
C ILE A 290 -18.02 -12.14 -10.56
N ASN A 291 -19.15 -12.51 -9.98
CA ASN A 291 -19.55 -13.86 -9.58
C ASN A 291 -18.56 -14.54 -8.60
N ARG A 292 -18.05 -13.77 -7.66
CA ARG A 292 -17.17 -14.24 -6.58
C ARG A 292 -17.72 -13.85 -5.19
N PRO A 293 -18.99 -14.20 -4.87
CA PRO A 293 -19.57 -13.82 -3.59
C PRO A 293 -18.77 -14.40 -2.42
N VAL A 294 -18.50 -13.54 -1.44
CA VAL A 294 -17.88 -13.86 -0.15
C VAL A 294 -19.00 -13.92 0.88
N THR A 295 -19.19 -15.06 1.53
CA THR A 295 -20.29 -15.28 2.47
C THR A 295 -19.81 -15.91 3.77
N ALA A 296 -20.67 -15.92 4.79
CA ALA A 296 -20.36 -16.50 6.09
C ALA A 296 -19.04 -15.99 6.70
N ILE A 297 -18.74 -14.72 6.50
CA ILE A 297 -17.56 -14.09 7.11
C ILE A 297 -17.70 -14.25 8.63
N THR A 298 -16.68 -14.78 9.28
CA THR A 298 -16.64 -14.98 10.73
C THR A 298 -15.24 -14.72 11.25
N LYS A 299 -15.12 -13.66 12.06
CA LYS A 299 -13.86 -13.30 12.72
C LYS A 299 -13.73 -14.06 14.04
N THR A 300 -12.56 -14.62 14.27
CA THR A 300 -12.07 -15.09 15.57
C THR A 300 -10.96 -14.19 16.09
N THR A 301 -10.34 -14.54 17.21
CA THR A 301 -9.17 -13.84 17.73
C THR A 301 -7.95 -13.96 16.79
N ASN A 302 -7.85 -15.06 16.04
CA ASN A 302 -6.63 -15.41 15.32
C ASN A 302 -6.79 -15.42 13.79
N ASN A 303 -8.02 -15.43 13.29
CA ASN A 303 -8.28 -15.50 11.85
C ASN A 303 -9.67 -14.97 11.50
N VAL A 304 -9.90 -14.80 10.20
CA VAL A 304 -11.23 -14.62 9.61
C VAL A 304 -11.47 -15.76 8.64
N SER A 305 -12.51 -16.53 8.89
CA SER A 305 -12.99 -17.57 7.96
C SER A 305 -14.14 -17.05 7.11
N PHE A 306 -14.30 -17.57 5.92
CA PHE A 306 -15.38 -17.23 5.00
C PHE A 306 -15.56 -18.29 3.91
N LYS A 307 -16.69 -18.22 3.21
CA LYS A 307 -16.98 -19.05 2.05
C LYS A 307 -16.93 -18.22 0.77
N LEU A 308 -16.14 -18.66 -0.17
CA LEU A 308 -16.14 -18.10 -1.51
C LEU A 308 -17.09 -18.92 -2.41
N MET A 309 -17.98 -18.25 -3.16
CA MET A 309 -18.91 -18.88 -4.12
C MET A 309 -19.74 -20.00 -3.48
N GLY A 310 -20.14 -19.83 -2.22
CA GLY A 310 -20.90 -20.80 -1.43
C GLY A 310 -20.06 -21.83 -0.66
N GLY A 311 -18.78 -21.87 -0.93
CA GLY A 311 -17.81 -22.77 -0.30
C GLY A 311 -18.04 -24.25 -0.67
N THR A 312 -17.05 -25.00 -0.62
CA THR A 312 -16.88 -26.45 -0.40
C THR A 312 -15.43 -26.75 -0.73
N GLN A 313 -14.72 -27.38 0.15
CA GLN A 313 -13.44 -27.97 -0.27
C GLN A 313 -13.76 -29.16 -1.16
N GLY A 314 -13.21 -29.16 -2.36
CA GLY A 314 -13.12 -30.39 -3.13
C GLY A 314 -12.37 -31.46 -2.30
N PRO A 315 -12.58 -32.76 -2.57
CA PRO A 315 -11.87 -33.82 -1.87
C PRO A 315 -10.37 -33.57 -1.94
N THR A 316 -9.69 -33.63 -0.78
CA THR A 316 -8.24 -33.56 -0.73
C THR A 316 -7.69 -34.65 -1.62
N ILE A 317 -7.04 -34.29 -2.71
CA ILE A 317 -6.36 -35.28 -3.55
C ILE A 317 -5.21 -35.80 -2.70
N VAL A 318 -5.34 -37.04 -2.22
CA VAL A 318 -4.22 -37.73 -1.59
C VAL A 318 -3.12 -37.85 -2.65
N SER A 319 -1.93 -37.34 -2.38
CA SER A 319 -0.84 -37.37 -3.33
C SER A 319 -0.58 -38.83 -3.79
N SER A 320 -0.17 -39.01 -5.04
CA SER A 320 0.14 -40.33 -5.58
C SER A 320 1.23 -41.10 -4.79
N ALA A 321 2.02 -40.42 -3.97
CA ALA A 321 2.97 -41.00 -3.03
C ALA A 321 2.29 -41.85 -1.92
N ASN A 322 1.06 -41.51 -1.55
CA ASN A 322 0.31 -42.29 -0.54
C ASN A 322 -0.46 -43.46 -1.16
N LEU A 323 -0.62 -43.51 -2.47
CA LEU A 323 -1.25 -44.62 -3.20
C LEU A 323 -0.30 -45.80 -3.39
N THR A 324 1.02 -45.57 -3.41
CA THR A 324 2.04 -46.64 -3.51
C THR A 324 2.17 -47.43 -2.22
N ASP A 325 1.85 -46.86 -1.05
CA ASP A 325 1.92 -47.59 0.23
C ASP A 325 0.74 -48.58 0.39
N PHE A 326 -0.35 -48.38 -0.30
CA PHE A 326 -1.48 -49.32 -0.30
C PHE A 326 -1.25 -50.54 -1.23
N ALA A 327 -0.42 -50.38 -2.25
CA ALA A 327 -0.13 -51.46 -3.23
C ALA A 327 0.91 -52.47 -2.72
N THR A 328 1.66 -52.14 -1.65
CA THR A 328 2.70 -53.01 -1.11
C THR A 328 2.25 -53.81 0.13
N THR A 329 1.03 -53.68 0.58
CA THR A 329 0.47 -54.37 1.75
C THR A 329 -0.70 -55.33 1.41
N LEU A 330 -0.90 -55.65 0.14
CA LEU A 330 -1.76 -56.75 -0.35
C LEU A 330 -0.86 -57.87 -0.93
#